data_d915ffd0baeafbfba1911bec5606a9dd
#
_entry.id   d915ffd0baeafbfba1911bec5606a9dd
#
_cell.length_a   1.000
_cell.length_b   1.000
_cell.length_c   1.000
_cell.angle_alpha   90.00
_cell.angle_beta   90.00
_cell.angle_gamma   90.00
#
_symmetry.space_group_name_H-M   'P 1'
#
loop_
_entity.id
_entity.type
_entity.pdbx_description
1 polymer ?
#
loop_
_entity_poly.entity_id
_entity_poly.type
_entity_poly.pdbx_seq_one_letter_code
_entity_poly.pdbx_strand_id
1 'polypeptide(L)'
;MLVSDLKVIMWDFRVGDNSLEKILKLDDEEIQSRLSTRNVEKRIILRTCNRLEIYYDADVVFDDENIFPESKFIRGDNAIMHILRVSAGLESMSVGENEILRQIKEAMEKSIKEGRSNKFLSMIFHKAIKLGKEIREKTEISHGKVSIPSIMIDQIAKRGLINGRHIGIVGTGKMAATIVKYLKKEENALITIYGRNEEAGKELADLFGVNFRKTLDIPIIIDESDVIITATTSKTVLIDKGEIEKINKKILLVDISNPKNIDENFINPTVELLNLDMANQIMEENRKRKEKDIVLAEEIIKKELGKIYAKIAEGEIEWYISDIYGKAREILNEEIKKYTAAVESGHDPSETLLAMGNSFINKILAPQTLTLKRMIREGKTESVRDYLDSVWDINDEDADQKDFFSEDPKESQNQPAQSHQLSQMP
;
A
#
# COMPACT_ATOMS: atom_id res chain seq x y z
N MET A 1 -11.84 16.45 15.27
CA MET A 1 -10.60 16.16 14.54
C MET A 1 -10.96 15.13 13.49
N LEU A 2 -10.73 15.42 12.24
CA LEU A 2 -11.16 14.57 11.13
C LEU A 2 -10.38 13.26 11.17
N VAL A 3 -11.09 12.17 10.91
CA VAL A 3 -10.56 10.84 10.64
C VAL A 3 -9.30 10.98 9.79
N SER A 4 -8.19 10.36 10.20
CA SER A 4 -6.97 10.29 9.39
C SER A 4 -7.33 9.81 8.00
N ASP A 5 -7.24 10.70 7.02
CA ASP A 5 -7.69 10.48 5.65
C ASP A 5 -6.47 10.31 4.75
N LEU A 6 -6.14 9.07 4.42
CA LEU A 6 -5.05 8.79 3.50
C LEU A 6 -5.29 9.47 2.16
N LYS A 7 -4.31 10.22 1.70
CA LYS A 7 -4.31 10.90 0.41
C LYS A 7 -3.13 10.45 -0.42
N VAL A 8 -3.33 10.37 -1.73
CA VAL A 8 -2.31 9.94 -2.68
C VAL A 8 -2.31 10.84 -3.89
N ILE A 9 -1.13 11.33 -4.24
CA ILE A 9 -0.84 11.94 -5.54
C ILE A 9 -0.05 10.91 -6.32
N MET A 10 -0.47 10.60 -7.53
CA MET A 10 0.11 9.49 -8.27
C MET A 10 0.29 9.74 -9.75
N TRP A 11 1.36 9.20 -10.28
CA TRP A 11 1.66 9.00 -11.70
C TRP A 11 2.06 7.55 -11.89
N ASP A 12 1.50 6.91 -12.87
CA ASP A 12 1.86 5.56 -13.27
C ASP A 12 1.97 5.44 -14.80
N PHE A 13 2.31 4.27 -15.28
CA PHE A 13 2.48 3.98 -16.72
C PHE A 13 1.26 4.36 -17.58
N ARG A 14 0.11 4.68 -16.99
CA ARG A 14 -1.13 5.07 -17.67
C ARG A 14 -1.18 6.56 -18.03
N VAL A 15 -0.28 7.39 -17.49
CA VAL A 15 -0.26 8.86 -17.81
C VAL A 15 0.55 9.20 -19.07
N GLY A 16 1.17 8.20 -19.72
CA GLY A 16 2.01 8.36 -20.91
C GLY A 16 3.51 8.45 -20.59
N ASP A 17 4.32 7.90 -21.50
CA ASP A 17 5.76 7.71 -21.26
C ASP A 17 6.50 9.03 -20.99
N ASN A 18 6.21 10.09 -21.76
CA ASN A 18 6.91 11.37 -21.63
C ASN A 18 6.64 12.08 -20.29
N SER A 19 5.41 12.00 -19.78
CA SER A 19 5.01 12.62 -18.52
C SER A 19 5.59 11.85 -17.34
N LEU A 20 5.52 10.55 -17.39
CA LEU A 20 6.09 9.69 -16.35
C LEU A 20 7.62 9.85 -16.29
N GLU A 21 8.31 9.89 -17.42
CA GLU A 21 9.76 10.07 -17.46
C GLU A 21 10.21 11.40 -16.85
N LYS A 22 9.48 12.49 -17.12
CA LYS A 22 9.77 13.81 -16.52
C LYS A 22 9.62 13.78 -15.00
N ILE A 23 8.54 13.18 -14.51
CA ILE A 23 8.25 13.15 -13.08
C ILE A 23 9.19 12.21 -12.32
N LEU A 24 9.61 11.12 -12.93
CA LEU A 24 10.59 10.19 -12.32
C LEU A 24 11.99 10.80 -12.22
N LYS A 25 12.30 11.83 -12.99
CA LYS A 25 13.57 12.60 -12.92
C LYS A 25 13.61 13.61 -11.78
N LEU A 26 12.44 13.98 -11.19
CA LEU A 26 12.42 14.85 -10.01
C LEU A 26 13.17 14.17 -8.87
N ASP A 27 14.09 14.88 -8.25
CA ASP A 27 14.74 14.37 -7.04
C ASP A 27 13.83 14.49 -5.81
N ASP A 28 14.25 13.87 -4.72
CA ASP A 28 13.48 13.86 -3.49
C ASP A 28 13.45 15.26 -2.83
N GLU A 29 14.46 16.12 -3.07
CA GLU A 29 14.52 17.48 -2.54
C GLU A 29 13.51 18.40 -3.24
N GLU A 30 13.37 18.24 -4.55
CA GLU A 30 12.38 18.97 -5.34
C GLU A 30 10.95 18.59 -4.96
N ILE A 31 10.65 17.29 -4.82
CA ILE A 31 9.37 16.81 -4.32
C ILE A 31 9.12 17.35 -2.91
N GLN A 32 10.14 17.30 -2.06
CA GLN A 32 10.12 17.84 -0.71
C GLN A 32 9.74 19.33 -0.69
N SER A 33 10.41 20.14 -1.50
CA SER A 33 10.16 21.57 -1.60
C SER A 33 8.69 21.85 -1.95
N ARG A 34 8.17 21.16 -2.96
CA ARG A 34 6.77 21.29 -3.40
C ARG A 34 5.76 20.90 -2.30
N LEU A 35 6.02 19.84 -1.54
CA LEU A 35 5.16 19.38 -0.45
C LEU A 35 5.23 20.31 0.76
N SER A 36 6.40 20.86 1.05
CA SER A 36 6.62 21.78 2.18
C SER A 36 5.87 23.10 2.04
N THR A 37 5.63 23.58 0.80
CA THR A 37 4.79 24.77 0.54
C THR A 37 3.36 24.62 1.06
N ARG A 38 2.90 23.41 1.30
CA ARG A 38 1.54 23.06 1.78
C ARG A 38 1.55 22.37 3.15
N ASN A 39 2.64 22.44 3.91
CA ASN A 39 2.78 21.83 5.25
C ASN A 39 2.53 20.31 5.28
N VAL A 40 2.86 19.58 4.22
CA VAL A 40 2.77 18.12 4.20
C VAL A 40 4.08 17.53 4.72
N GLU A 41 4.15 17.36 6.02
CA GLU A 41 5.34 16.81 6.70
C GLU A 41 5.33 15.27 6.69
N LYS A 42 4.17 14.66 6.98
CA LYS A 42 4.03 13.22 7.11
C LYS A 42 3.62 12.58 5.79
N ARG A 43 4.53 11.80 5.20
CA ARG A 43 4.36 11.20 3.88
C ARG A 43 5.26 10.00 3.66
N ILE A 44 4.88 9.15 2.70
CA ILE A 44 5.71 8.06 2.15
C ILE A 44 5.74 8.22 0.64
N ILE A 45 6.91 8.21 0.03
CA ILE A 45 7.11 8.34 -1.42
C ILE A 45 7.50 6.98 -1.97
N LEU A 46 6.63 6.38 -2.79
CA LEU A 46 6.88 5.15 -3.52
C LEU A 46 7.33 5.49 -4.94
N ARG A 47 8.60 5.21 -5.24
CA ARG A 47 9.20 5.43 -6.56
C ARG A 47 9.67 4.12 -7.15
N THR A 48 9.24 3.83 -8.37
CA THR A 48 9.68 2.68 -9.16
C THR A 48 9.98 3.10 -10.59
N CYS A 49 10.35 2.17 -11.48
CA CYS A 49 10.51 2.48 -12.90
C CYS A 49 9.21 2.87 -13.61
N ASN A 50 8.04 2.52 -13.04
CA ASN A 50 6.74 2.65 -13.71
C ASN A 50 5.72 3.49 -12.92
N ARG A 51 6.13 4.08 -11.78
CA ARG A 51 5.25 4.92 -10.94
C ARG A 51 6.02 5.83 -10.00
N LEU A 52 5.41 6.96 -9.71
CA LEU A 52 5.71 7.80 -8.55
C LEU A 52 4.40 8.03 -7.81
N GLU A 53 4.35 7.68 -6.53
CA GLU A 53 3.18 7.85 -5.69
C GLU A 53 3.59 8.49 -4.36
N ILE A 54 2.86 9.51 -3.94
CA ILE A 54 3.10 10.25 -2.70
C ILE A 54 1.90 10.03 -1.80
N TYR A 55 2.06 9.24 -0.77
CA TYR A 55 1.07 8.96 0.25
C TYR A 55 1.27 9.91 1.42
N TYR A 56 0.22 10.60 1.87
CA TYR A 56 0.35 11.55 2.96
C TYR A 56 -0.91 11.62 3.83
N ASP A 57 -0.71 12.12 5.05
CA ASP A 57 -1.73 12.34 6.06
C ASP A 57 -1.67 13.81 6.49
N ALA A 58 -2.49 14.64 5.85
CA ALA A 58 -2.63 16.06 6.14
C ALA A 58 -3.97 16.58 5.60
N ASP A 59 -4.51 17.63 6.22
CA ASP A 59 -5.77 18.28 5.80
C ASP A 59 -5.62 19.16 4.54
N VAL A 60 -4.79 18.70 3.58
CA VAL A 60 -4.51 19.42 2.35
C VAL A 60 -4.87 18.54 1.17
N VAL A 61 -5.52 19.11 0.19
CA VAL A 61 -5.82 18.50 -1.11
C VAL A 61 -4.95 19.20 -2.15
N PHE A 62 -4.22 18.43 -2.95
CA PHE A 62 -3.49 18.92 -4.10
C PHE A 62 -4.37 18.77 -5.34
N ASP A 63 -5.21 19.75 -5.57
CA ASP A 63 -6.03 19.93 -6.78
C ASP A 63 -5.42 20.95 -7.75
N ASP A 64 -4.23 21.48 -7.41
CA ASP A 64 -3.52 22.47 -8.20
C ASP A 64 -2.56 21.79 -9.19
N GLU A 65 -2.96 21.72 -10.45
CA GLU A 65 -2.17 21.18 -11.56
C GLU A 65 -0.79 21.85 -11.72
N ASN A 66 -0.60 23.07 -11.18
CA ASN A 66 0.69 23.75 -11.24
C ASN A 66 1.75 23.13 -10.33
N ILE A 67 1.34 22.50 -9.22
CA ILE A 67 2.28 21.87 -8.28
C ILE A 67 2.67 20.48 -8.74
N PHE A 68 1.67 19.69 -9.17
CA PHE A 68 1.85 18.33 -9.61
C PHE A 68 1.08 18.07 -10.92
N PRO A 69 1.59 18.56 -12.07
CA PRO A 69 0.90 18.45 -13.36
C PRO A 69 0.67 16.98 -13.74
N GLU A 70 -0.48 16.73 -14.38
CA GLU A 70 -0.88 15.42 -14.89
C GLU A 70 -0.96 14.31 -13.80
N SER A 71 -0.95 14.68 -12.52
CA SER A 71 -1.15 13.73 -11.44
C SER A 71 -2.60 13.30 -11.31
N LYS A 72 -2.79 12.07 -10.80
CA LYS A 72 -4.09 11.63 -10.27
C LYS A 72 -4.10 11.82 -8.77
N PHE A 73 -5.22 12.31 -8.24
CA PHE A 73 -5.44 12.44 -6.81
C PHE A 73 -6.54 11.50 -6.35
N ILE A 74 -6.26 10.74 -5.29
CA ILE A 74 -7.25 9.88 -4.62
C ILE A 74 -7.12 10.02 -3.10
N ARG A 75 -8.22 9.78 -2.37
CA ARG A 75 -8.25 9.88 -0.90
C ARG A 75 -9.17 8.85 -0.26
N GLY A 76 -9.05 8.72 1.06
CA GLY A 76 -9.90 7.86 1.90
C GLY A 76 -9.84 6.41 1.48
N ASP A 77 -11.00 5.80 1.35
CA ASP A 77 -11.18 4.40 0.97
C ASP A 77 -10.43 4.03 -0.31
N ASN A 78 -10.52 4.91 -1.31
CA ASN A 78 -9.87 4.69 -2.60
C ASN A 78 -8.34 4.69 -2.46
N ALA A 79 -7.79 5.53 -1.59
CA ALA A 79 -6.35 5.58 -1.35
C ALA A 79 -5.84 4.35 -0.59
N ILE A 80 -6.60 3.89 0.43
CA ILE A 80 -6.28 2.66 1.16
C ILE A 80 -6.41 1.46 0.21
N MET A 81 -7.51 1.36 -0.53
CA MET A 81 -7.70 0.31 -1.52
C MET A 81 -6.57 0.28 -2.54
N HIS A 82 -6.14 1.46 -3.01
CA HIS A 82 -5.07 1.58 -3.99
C HIS A 82 -3.75 0.98 -3.48
N ILE A 83 -3.26 1.35 -2.29
CA ILE A 83 -2.01 0.78 -1.76
C ILE A 83 -2.11 -0.73 -1.51
N LEU A 84 -3.28 -1.24 -1.11
CA LEU A 84 -3.51 -2.67 -0.98
C LEU A 84 -3.41 -3.38 -2.33
N ARG A 85 -4.00 -2.82 -3.40
CA ARG A 85 -3.92 -3.33 -4.77
C ARG A 85 -2.49 -3.24 -5.33
N VAL A 86 -1.78 -2.12 -5.06
CA VAL A 86 -0.36 -1.96 -5.42
C VAL A 86 0.49 -3.04 -4.76
N SER A 87 0.29 -3.28 -3.47
CA SER A 87 1.03 -4.31 -2.72
C SER A 87 0.76 -5.73 -3.22
N ALA A 88 -0.47 -6.00 -3.65
CA ALA A 88 -0.85 -7.25 -4.30
C ALA A 88 -0.27 -7.41 -5.72
N GLY A 89 0.27 -6.32 -6.30
CA GLY A 89 0.75 -6.29 -7.68
C GLY A 89 -0.35 -6.18 -8.73
N LEU A 90 -1.60 -5.86 -8.33
CA LEU A 90 -2.73 -5.70 -9.24
C LEU A 90 -2.64 -4.42 -10.08
N GLU A 91 -1.93 -3.42 -9.59
CA GLU A 91 -1.69 -2.14 -10.27
C GLU A 91 -0.37 -2.10 -11.06
N SER A 92 0.35 -3.22 -11.18
CA SER A 92 1.61 -3.32 -11.92
C SER A 92 1.37 -3.60 -13.41
N MET A 93 2.26 -3.15 -14.30
CA MET A 93 2.23 -3.50 -15.74
C MET A 93 2.21 -5.02 -15.94
N SER A 94 2.97 -5.75 -15.10
CA SER A 94 2.91 -7.21 -15.01
C SER A 94 2.23 -7.58 -13.71
N VAL A 95 0.98 -8.00 -13.81
CA VAL A 95 0.18 -8.38 -12.63
C VAL A 95 0.90 -9.44 -11.80
N GLY A 96 1.03 -9.18 -10.49
CA GLY A 96 1.67 -10.09 -9.54
C GLY A 96 3.20 -9.92 -9.43
N GLU A 97 3.76 -8.81 -9.90
CA GLU A 97 5.20 -8.51 -9.77
C GLU A 97 5.65 -8.56 -8.30
N ASN A 98 6.75 -9.29 -8.03
CA ASN A 98 7.25 -9.47 -6.66
C ASN A 98 8.05 -8.27 -6.16
N GLU A 99 8.69 -7.52 -7.06
CA GLU A 99 9.57 -6.41 -6.76
C GLU A 99 8.86 -5.28 -6.03
N ILE A 100 7.57 -5.07 -6.31
CA ILE A 100 6.78 -3.99 -5.71
C ILE A 100 6.71 -4.09 -4.17
N LEU A 101 6.65 -5.29 -3.59
CA LEU A 101 6.63 -5.44 -2.14
C LEU A 101 7.92 -4.97 -1.48
N ARG A 102 9.07 -5.25 -2.10
CA ARG A 102 10.37 -4.76 -1.63
C ARG A 102 10.41 -3.24 -1.68
N GLN A 103 9.96 -2.65 -2.79
CA GLN A 103 9.94 -1.21 -3.00
C GLN A 103 9.02 -0.48 -2.00
N ILE A 104 7.82 -1.03 -1.72
CA ILE A 104 6.90 -0.49 -0.71
C ILE A 104 7.56 -0.51 0.68
N LYS A 105 8.21 -1.62 1.04
CA LYS A 105 8.91 -1.76 2.32
C LYS A 105 10.04 -0.74 2.45
N GLU A 106 10.89 -0.60 1.43
CA GLU A 106 11.99 0.37 1.40
C GLU A 106 11.51 1.82 1.49
N ALA A 107 10.43 2.16 0.78
CA ALA A 107 9.83 3.49 0.84
C ALA A 107 9.32 3.82 2.26
N MET A 108 8.66 2.86 2.91
CA MET A 108 8.19 3.00 4.29
C MET A 108 9.37 3.16 5.27
N GLU A 109 10.38 2.28 5.20
CA GLU A 109 11.54 2.31 6.09
C GLU A 109 12.34 3.60 5.94
N LYS A 110 12.51 4.10 4.70
CA LYS A 110 13.13 5.41 4.42
C LYS A 110 12.35 6.54 5.09
N SER A 111 11.03 6.58 4.93
CA SER A 111 10.17 7.61 5.51
C SER A 111 10.22 7.60 7.04
N ILE A 112 10.22 6.41 7.67
CA ILE A 112 10.37 6.26 9.14
C ILE A 112 11.73 6.80 9.60
N LYS A 113 12.81 6.41 8.92
CA LYS A 113 14.18 6.85 9.24
C LYS A 113 14.34 8.38 9.15
N GLU A 114 13.66 9.01 8.19
CA GLU A 114 13.66 10.45 7.98
C GLU A 114 12.68 11.21 8.91
N GLY A 115 11.96 10.52 9.80
CA GLY A 115 10.95 11.13 10.68
C GLY A 115 9.71 11.63 9.94
N ARG A 116 9.49 11.21 8.71
CA ARG A 116 8.41 11.64 7.83
C ARG A 116 7.18 10.72 7.83
N SER A 117 7.23 9.62 8.53
CA SER A 117 6.07 8.76 8.76
C SER A 117 5.42 9.06 10.11
N ASN A 118 4.14 8.74 10.24
CA ASN A 118 3.40 8.72 11.50
C ASN A 118 2.84 7.32 11.77
N LYS A 119 2.18 7.12 12.91
CA LYS A 119 1.58 5.83 13.28
C LYS A 119 0.55 5.35 12.24
N PHE A 120 -0.25 6.26 11.70
CA PHE A 120 -1.30 5.94 10.73
C PHE A 120 -0.69 5.45 9.40
N LEU A 121 0.21 6.23 8.78
CA LEU A 121 0.88 5.83 7.54
C LEU A 121 1.64 4.52 7.70
N SER A 122 2.39 4.37 8.80
CA SER A 122 3.13 3.14 9.11
C SER A 122 2.19 1.94 9.24
N MET A 123 1.05 2.09 9.92
CA MET A 123 0.05 1.03 10.06
C MET A 123 -0.50 0.58 8.70
N ILE A 124 -0.92 1.52 7.84
CA ILE A 124 -1.46 1.22 6.51
C ILE A 124 -0.43 0.47 5.67
N PHE A 125 0.82 0.95 5.62
CA PHE A 125 1.88 0.32 4.83
C PHE A 125 2.28 -1.06 5.37
N HIS A 126 2.35 -1.25 6.68
CA HIS A 126 2.56 -2.58 7.27
C HIS A 126 1.44 -3.56 6.91
N LYS A 127 0.18 -3.09 6.95
CA LYS A 127 -0.97 -3.89 6.54
C LYS A 127 -0.91 -4.24 5.05
N ALA A 128 -0.58 -3.28 4.19
CA ALA A 128 -0.41 -3.51 2.76
C ALA A 128 0.69 -4.54 2.46
N ILE A 129 1.86 -4.43 3.11
CA ILE A 129 2.96 -5.39 2.93
C ILE A 129 2.54 -6.80 3.39
N LYS A 130 1.88 -6.90 4.55
CA LYS A 130 1.39 -8.19 5.07
C LYS A 130 0.38 -8.82 4.11
N LEU A 131 -0.59 -8.02 3.65
CA LEU A 131 -1.61 -8.46 2.71
C LEU A 131 -1.00 -8.92 1.37
N GLY A 132 -0.06 -8.14 0.82
CA GLY A 132 0.61 -8.49 -0.42
C GLY A 132 1.38 -9.83 -0.34
N LYS A 133 1.93 -10.18 0.83
CA LYS A 133 2.52 -11.51 1.09
C LYS A 133 1.43 -12.58 1.15
N GLU A 134 0.38 -12.36 1.94
CA GLU A 134 -0.73 -13.29 2.11
C GLU A 134 -1.40 -13.64 0.76
N ILE A 135 -1.61 -12.63 -0.10
CA ILE A 135 -2.17 -12.86 -1.44
C ILE A 135 -1.25 -13.77 -2.27
N ARG A 136 0.08 -13.55 -2.24
CA ARG A 136 1.04 -14.39 -2.98
C ARG A 136 1.16 -15.81 -2.44
N GLU A 137 0.88 -16.02 -1.15
CA GLU A 137 0.84 -17.34 -0.53
C GLU A 137 -0.46 -18.11 -0.88
N LYS A 138 -1.57 -17.38 -1.02
CA LYS A 138 -2.90 -17.97 -1.26
C LYS A 138 -3.28 -18.07 -2.73
N THR A 139 -2.54 -17.39 -3.61
CA THR A 139 -2.80 -17.35 -5.04
C THR A 139 -1.52 -17.59 -5.82
N GLU A 140 -1.66 -17.97 -7.07
CA GLU A 140 -0.53 -18.04 -8.00
C GLU A 140 -0.32 -16.73 -8.78
N ILE A 141 -0.80 -15.58 -8.26
CA ILE A 141 -0.80 -14.30 -8.96
C ILE A 141 0.62 -13.82 -9.34
N SER A 142 1.61 -14.19 -8.54
CA SER A 142 3.03 -13.93 -8.83
C SER A 142 3.67 -14.93 -9.80
N HIS A 143 2.98 -16.04 -10.07
CA HIS A 143 3.43 -17.06 -11.00
C HIS A 143 2.85 -16.82 -12.40
N GLY A 144 3.47 -17.43 -13.39
CA GLY A 144 3.03 -17.29 -14.78
C GLY A 144 3.42 -15.94 -15.38
N LYS A 145 4.37 -15.99 -16.30
CA LYS A 145 4.82 -14.83 -17.06
C LYS A 145 3.78 -14.48 -18.12
N VAL A 146 3.54 -13.18 -18.34
CA VAL A 146 2.50 -12.69 -19.27
C VAL A 146 3.06 -11.79 -20.38
N SER A 147 4.38 -11.70 -20.51
CA SER A 147 5.03 -11.03 -21.64
C SER A 147 5.82 -12.04 -22.46
N ILE A 148 5.78 -11.90 -23.79
CA ILE A 148 6.49 -12.80 -24.72
C ILE A 148 7.96 -13.00 -24.31
N PRO A 149 8.79 -11.95 -24.09
CA PRO A 149 10.17 -12.15 -23.67
C PRO A 149 10.30 -12.95 -22.37
N SER A 150 9.47 -12.65 -21.36
CA SER A 150 9.54 -13.36 -20.07
C SER A 150 9.14 -14.82 -20.18
N ILE A 151 8.15 -15.14 -21.03
CA ILE A 151 7.71 -16.51 -21.30
C ILE A 151 8.84 -17.28 -22.01
N MET A 152 9.44 -16.69 -23.03
CA MET A 152 10.52 -17.36 -23.77
C MET A 152 11.73 -17.64 -22.89
N ILE A 153 12.16 -16.68 -22.06
CA ILE A 153 13.26 -16.91 -21.11
C ILE A 153 12.90 -18.02 -20.11
N ASP A 154 11.68 -18.05 -19.61
CA ASP A 154 11.21 -19.15 -18.74
C ASP A 154 11.26 -20.51 -19.44
N GLN A 155 10.86 -20.57 -20.70
CA GLN A 155 10.94 -21.80 -21.50
C GLN A 155 12.38 -22.25 -21.75
N ILE A 156 13.31 -21.32 -21.95
CA ILE A 156 14.76 -21.59 -22.09
C ILE A 156 15.30 -22.11 -20.74
N ALA A 157 14.94 -21.45 -19.63
CA ALA A 157 15.34 -21.83 -18.27
C ALA A 157 14.88 -23.23 -17.88
N LYS A 158 13.62 -23.57 -18.16
CA LYS A 158 13.05 -24.91 -17.91
C LYS A 158 13.76 -26.04 -18.64
N ARG A 159 14.44 -25.74 -19.75
CA ARG A 159 15.28 -26.66 -20.52
C ARG A 159 16.71 -26.74 -20.01
N GLY A 160 17.07 -25.95 -18.99
CA GLY A 160 18.44 -25.87 -18.47
C GLY A 160 19.42 -25.21 -19.45
N LEU A 161 18.94 -24.35 -20.35
CA LEU A 161 19.70 -23.75 -21.45
C LEU A 161 20.08 -22.28 -21.18
N ILE A 162 20.23 -21.87 -19.91
CA ILE A 162 20.70 -20.53 -19.55
C ILE A 162 22.07 -20.60 -18.89
N ASN A 163 22.17 -21.31 -17.78
CA ASN A 163 23.39 -21.30 -16.96
C ASN A 163 24.57 -21.97 -17.67
N GLY A 164 25.64 -21.19 -17.89
CA GLY A 164 26.85 -21.64 -18.60
C GLY A 164 26.66 -21.90 -20.09
N ARG A 165 25.52 -21.48 -20.67
CA ARG A 165 25.19 -21.66 -22.09
C ARG A 165 25.40 -20.37 -22.86
N HIS A 166 25.79 -20.54 -24.13
CA HIS A 166 25.97 -19.43 -25.06
C HIS A 166 24.65 -19.10 -25.77
N ILE A 167 24.16 -17.90 -25.53
CA ILE A 167 22.89 -17.41 -26.08
C ILE A 167 23.17 -16.31 -27.08
N GLY A 168 22.91 -16.61 -28.35
CA GLY A 168 22.98 -15.67 -29.46
C GLY A 168 21.66 -14.91 -29.62
N ILE A 169 21.69 -13.58 -29.61
CA ILE A 169 20.53 -12.72 -29.86
C ILE A 169 20.70 -12.01 -31.17
N VAL A 170 19.84 -12.32 -32.15
CA VAL A 170 19.87 -11.69 -33.47
C VAL A 170 18.91 -10.51 -33.48
N GLY A 171 19.47 -9.30 -33.51
CA GLY A 171 18.74 -8.04 -33.49
C GLY A 171 19.27 -7.06 -32.43
N THR A 172 19.10 -5.74 -32.68
CA THR A 172 19.57 -4.64 -31.83
C THR A 172 18.43 -3.68 -31.42
N GLY A 173 17.18 -4.10 -31.59
CA GLY A 173 16.01 -3.29 -31.30
C GLY A 173 15.51 -3.42 -29.85
N LYS A 174 14.42 -2.73 -29.53
CA LYS A 174 13.77 -2.71 -28.20
C LYS A 174 13.47 -4.12 -27.63
N MET A 175 13.07 -5.06 -28.51
CA MET A 175 12.77 -6.43 -28.10
C MET A 175 14.06 -7.17 -27.67
N ALA A 176 15.14 -7.04 -28.45
CA ALA A 176 16.43 -7.60 -28.09
C ALA A 176 16.94 -7.02 -26.75
N ALA A 177 16.83 -5.71 -26.55
CA ALA A 177 17.16 -5.07 -25.26
C ALA A 177 16.37 -5.64 -24.08
N THR A 178 15.08 -5.88 -24.27
CA THR A 178 14.23 -6.48 -23.26
C THR A 178 14.66 -7.91 -22.92
N ILE A 179 15.01 -8.71 -23.91
CA ILE A 179 15.51 -10.08 -23.71
C ILE A 179 16.83 -10.07 -22.95
N VAL A 180 17.80 -9.24 -23.37
CA VAL A 180 19.08 -9.10 -22.66
C VAL A 180 18.84 -8.73 -21.20
N LYS A 181 17.95 -7.76 -20.92
CA LYS A 181 17.56 -7.37 -19.55
C LYS A 181 17.00 -8.52 -18.73
N TYR A 182 16.19 -9.40 -19.32
CA TYR A 182 15.67 -10.57 -18.61
C TYR A 182 16.76 -11.63 -18.40
N LEU A 183 17.57 -11.93 -19.42
CA LEU A 183 18.66 -12.90 -19.31
C LEU A 183 19.74 -12.47 -18.30
N LYS A 184 20.01 -11.19 -18.15
CA LYS A 184 20.95 -10.66 -17.14
C LYS A 184 20.48 -10.81 -15.70
N LYS A 185 19.20 -11.11 -15.46
CA LYS A 185 18.69 -11.48 -14.14
C LYS A 185 18.98 -12.95 -13.79
N GLU A 186 19.29 -13.75 -14.78
CA GLU A 186 19.68 -15.14 -14.61
C GLU A 186 21.20 -15.22 -14.47
N GLU A 187 21.69 -16.06 -13.58
CA GLU A 187 23.11 -16.19 -13.31
C GLU A 187 23.85 -16.91 -14.46
N ASN A 188 25.04 -16.41 -14.79
CA ASN A 188 26.01 -17.06 -15.70
C ASN A 188 25.55 -17.31 -17.14
N ALA A 189 24.63 -16.54 -17.72
CA ALA A 189 24.34 -16.59 -19.15
C ALA A 189 25.46 -15.92 -19.96
N LEU A 190 26.01 -16.61 -20.97
CA LEU A 190 26.96 -16.05 -21.91
C LEU A 190 26.21 -15.47 -23.12
N ILE A 191 26.08 -14.14 -23.17
CA ILE A 191 25.24 -13.48 -24.17
C ILE A 191 26.06 -12.79 -25.20
N THR A 192 25.75 -13.05 -26.49
CA THR A 192 26.28 -12.31 -27.63
C THR A 192 25.14 -11.77 -28.50
N ILE A 193 25.18 -10.48 -28.78
CA ILE A 193 24.24 -9.80 -29.67
C ILE A 193 24.84 -9.82 -31.09
N TYR A 194 24.05 -10.19 -32.08
CA TYR A 194 24.39 -10.20 -33.48
C TYR A 194 23.50 -9.22 -34.25
N GLY A 195 24.10 -8.40 -35.12
CA GLY A 195 23.31 -7.44 -35.87
C GLY A 195 24.15 -6.65 -36.90
N ARG A 196 23.47 -5.98 -37.85
CA ARG A 196 24.10 -5.15 -38.90
C ARG A 196 24.42 -3.74 -38.41
N ASN A 197 23.57 -3.20 -37.51
CA ASN A 197 23.78 -1.85 -36.98
C ASN A 197 24.79 -1.91 -35.83
N GLU A 198 25.99 -1.44 -36.11
CA GLU A 198 27.14 -1.50 -35.20
C GLU A 198 26.95 -0.54 -34.02
N GLU A 199 26.45 0.66 -34.28
CA GLU A 199 26.22 1.68 -33.25
C GLU A 199 25.20 1.21 -32.20
N ALA A 200 24.00 0.86 -32.64
CA ALA A 200 22.95 0.34 -31.74
C ALA A 200 23.36 -0.98 -31.05
N GLY A 201 24.15 -1.83 -31.74
CA GLY A 201 24.63 -3.07 -31.17
C GLY A 201 25.64 -2.88 -30.06
N LYS A 202 26.62 -1.97 -30.25
CA LYS A 202 27.61 -1.60 -29.24
C LYS A 202 26.98 -0.89 -28.05
N GLU A 203 26.08 0.08 -28.29
CA GLU A 203 25.37 0.77 -27.24
C GLU A 203 24.59 -0.22 -26.32
N LEU A 204 23.89 -1.17 -26.94
CA LEU A 204 23.17 -2.20 -26.21
C LEU A 204 24.10 -3.15 -25.44
N ALA A 205 25.21 -3.53 -26.03
CA ALA A 205 26.22 -4.39 -25.42
C ALA A 205 26.89 -3.72 -24.21
N ASP A 206 27.27 -2.45 -24.35
CA ASP A 206 27.88 -1.65 -23.29
C ASP A 206 26.91 -1.42 -22.13
N LEU A 207 25.63 -1.10 -22.45
CA LEU A 207 24.58 -0.89 -21.44
C LEU A 207 24.39 -2.09 -20.51
N PHE A 208 24.47 -3.30 -21.04
CA PHE A 208 24.23 -4.53 -20.28
C PHE A 208 25.50 -5.35 -19.95
N GLY A 209 26.65 -4.93 -20.40
CA GLY A 209 27.92 -5.65 -20.21
C GLY A 209 27.89 -7.03 -20.88
N VAL A 210 27.53 -7.08 -22.17
CA VAL A 210 27.48 -8.31 -23.00
C VAL A 210 28.27 -8.14 -24.28
N ASN A 211 28.51 -9.22 -25.03
CA ASN A 211 29.24 -9.15 -26.27
C ASN A 211 28.38 -8.66 -27.44
N PHE A 212 29.01 -7.96 -28.41
CA PHE A 212 28.40 -7.63 -29.69
C PHE A 212 29.30 -8.07 -30.85
N ARG A 213 28.67 -8.65 -31.89
CA ARG A 213 29.31 -8.96 -33.16
C ARG A 213 28.52 -8.38 -34.32
N LYS A 214 29.22 -7.64 -35.18
CA LYS A 214 28.67 -7.09 -36.43
C LYS A 214 28.64 -8.18 -37.50
N THR A 215 27.73 -9.15 -37.39
CA THR A 215 27.53 -10.19 -38.39
C THR A 215 26.08 -10.70 -38.36
N LEU A 216 25.63 -11.19 -39.52
CA LEU A 216 24.44 -12.04 -39.67
C LEU A 216 24.80 -13.31 -40.48
N ASP A 217 26.04 -13.75 -40.39
CA ASP A 217 26.47 -15.04 -40.92
C ASP A 217 25.88 -16.16 -40.04
N ILE A 218 24.79 -16.76 -40.51
CA ILE A 218 23.98 -17.74 -39.74
C ILE A 218 24.80 -18.99 -39.35
N PRO A 219 25.62 -19.59 -40.23
CA PRO A 219 26.53 -20.67 -39.85
C PRO A 219 27.42 -20.34 -38.66
N ILE A 220 28.02 -19.15 -38.60
CA ILE A 220 28.86 -18.72 -37.48
C ILE A 220 28.03 -18.59 -36.21
N ILE A 221 26.83 -18.00 -36.29
CA ILE A 221 25.93 -17.80 -35.12
C ILE A 221 25.48 -19.18 -34.59
N ILE A 222 25.15 -20.12 -35.47
CA ILE A 222 24.80 -21.49 -35.13
C ILE A 222 25.96 -22.18 -34.40
N ASP A 223 27.17 -22.13 -34.94
CA ASP A 223 28.31 -22.81 -34.35
C ASP A 223 28.63 -22.33 -32.94
N GLU A 224 28.48 -21.04 -32.68
CA GLU A 224 28.84 -20.41 -31.42
C GLU A 224 27.74 -20.49 -30.35
N SER A 225 26.48 -20.79 -30.69
CA SER A 225 25.35 -20.66 -29.77
C SER A 225 24.71 -22.01 -29.40
N ASP A 226 24.34 -22.18 -28.16
CA ASP A 226 23.44 -23.26 -27.68
C ASP A 226 21.97 -22.88 -27.90
N VAL A 227 21.68 -21.57 -27.81
CA VAL A 227 20.35 -20.98 -28.03
C VAL A 227 20.48 -19.79 -28.96
N ILE A 228 19.62 -19.69 -29.95
CA ILE A 228 19.52 -18.51 -30.82
C ILE A 228 18.15 -17.89 -30.68
N ILE A 229 18.10 -16.61 -30.36
CA ILE A 229 16.87 -15.83 -30.23
C ILE A 229 16.82 -14.79 -31.34
N THR A 230 15.89 -14.88 -32.28
CA THR A 230 15.65 -13.86 -33.27
C THR A 230 14.65 -12.84 -32.75
N ALA A 231 15.05 -11.55 -32.75
CA ALA A 231 14.28 -10.43 -32.25
C ALA A 231 14.43 -9.21 -33.19
N THR A 232 14.11 -9.42 -34.48
CA THR A 232 14.31 -8.41 -35.52
C THR A 232 12.98 -7.99 -36.15
N THR A 233 13.02 -6.90 -36.91
CA THR A 233 11.93 -6.44 -37.81
C THR A 233 12.25 -6.78 -39.28
N SER A 234 13.19 -7.69 -39.53
CA SER A 234 13.52 -8.14 -40.90
C SER A 234 12.31 -8.76 -41.56
N LYS A 235 12.08 -8.39 -42.82
CA LYS A 235 11.00 -8.97 -43.62
C LYS A 235 11.38 -10.32 -44.28
N THR A 236 12.64 -10.71 -44.16
CA THR A 236 13.16 -11.94 -44.76
C THR A 236 13.40 -12.98 -43.68
N VAL A 237 13.20 -14.24 -43.98
CA VAL A 237 13.65 -15.37 -43.16
C VAL A 237 15.17 -15.28 -43.07
N LEU A 238 15.70 -15.35 -41.86
CA LEU A 238 17.15 -15.28 -41.59
C LEU A 238 17.77 -16.69 -41.45
N ILE A 239 17.04 -17.62 -40.87
CA ILE A 239 17.47 -19.00 -40.73
C ILE A 239 16.47 -19.85 -41.54
N ASP A 240 16.87 -20.25 -42.73
CA ASP A 240 16.04 -21.02 -43.63
C ASP A 240 16.10 -22.52 -43.37
N LYS A 241 15.18 -23.25 -43.98
CA LYS A 241 15.11 -24.72 -43.89
C LYS A 241 16.43 -25.40 -44.21
N GLY A 242 17.09 -24.95 -45.25
CA GLY A 242 18.36 -25.57 -45.73
C GLY A 242 19.49 -25.39 -44.72
N GLU A 243 19.53 -24.31 -43.99
CA GLU A 243 20.46 -24.10 -42.90
C GLU A 243 20.13 -24.93 -41.66
N ILE A 244 18.83 -25.02 -41.27
CA ILE A 244 18.39 -25.80 -40.15
C ILE A 244 18.64 -27.30 -40.37
N GLU A 245 18.43 -27.85 -41.56
CA GLU A 245 18.66 -29.23 -41.87
C GLU A 245 20.14 -29.66 -41.86
N LYS A 246 21.08 -28.71 -41.94
CA LYS A 246 22.53 -28.96 -41.86
C LYS A 246 23.03 -28.94 -40.38
N ILE A 247 22.21 -28.52 -39.43
CA ILE A 247 22.63 -28.47 -38.01
C ILE A 247 22.81 -29.91 -37.49
N ASN A 248 24.00 -30.20 -37.00
CA ASN A 248 24.38 -31.50 -36.47
C ASN A 248 24.60 -31.54 -34.94
N LYS A 249 24.25 -30.45 -34.23
CA LYS A 249 24.30 -30.34 -32.78
C LYS A 249 22.93 -30.02 -32.20
N LYS A 250 22.74 -30.30 -30.91
CA LYS A 250 21.53 -29.87 -30.20
C LYS A 250 21.52 -28.37 -30.05
N ILE A 251 20.48 -27.72 -30.53
CA ILE A 251 20.30 -26.27 -30.44
C ILE A 251 18.82 -25.92 -30.24
N LEU A 252 18.58 -24.87 -29.49
CA LEU A 252 17.23 -24.29 -29.35
C LEU A 252 17.17 -23.00 -30.17
N LEU A 253 16.25 -22.96 -31.11
CA LEU A 253 15.89 -21.76 -31.88
C LEU A 253 14.65 -21.11 -31.23
N VAL A 254 14.66 -19.80 -31.10
CA VAL A 254 13.56 -19.03 -30.52
C VAL A 254 13.24 -17.87 -31.43
N ASP A 255 12.08 -17.90 -32.08
CA ASP A 255 11.65 -16.82 -32.98
C ASP A 255 10.54 -15.96 -32.33
N ILE A 256 10.91 -14.74 -31.97
CA ILE A 256 9.99 -13.74 -31.47
C ILE A 256 9.90 -12.52 -32.41
N SER A 257 10.37 -12.71 -33.63
CA SER A 257 10.32 -11.69 -34.69
C SER A 257 8.92 -11.61 -35.32
N ASN A 258 8.54 -10.44 -35.76
CA ASN A 258 7.36 -10.25 -36.59
C ASN A 258 7.70 -9.32 -37.77
N PRO A 259 7.71 -9.82 -39.00
CA PRO A 259 7.40 -11.19 -39.42
C PRO A 259 8.45 -12.24 -38.96
N LYS A 260 8.07 -13.53 -39.06
CA LYS A 260 8.93 -14.67 -38.65
C LYS A 260 10.28 -14.64 -39.37
N ASN A 261 11.33 -14.91 -38.63
CA ASN A 261 12.71 -14.94 -39.18
C ASN A 261 13.32 -16.34 -39.23
N ILE A 262 12.62 -17.37 -38.71
CA ILE A 262 13.04 -18.78 -38.74
C ILE A 262 11.98 -19.55 -39.50
N ASP A 263 12.42 -20.40 -40.46
CA ASP A 263 11.51 -21.31 -41.17
C ASP A 263 11.03 -22.41 -40.22
N GLU A 264 9.71 -22.62 -40.18
CA GLU A 264 9.09 -23.63 -39.30
C GLU A 264 8.92 -24.99 -40.00
N ASN A 265 9.13 -25.05 -41.33
CA ASN A 265 8.90 -26.25 -42.14
C ASN A 265 10.17 -27.08 -42.29
N PHE A 266 10.78 -27.50 -41.18
CA PHE A 266 11.97 -28.32 -41.22
C PHE A 266 11.77 -29.67 -40.51
N ILE A 267 12.65 -30.65 -40.81
CA ILE A 267 12.73 -31.93 -40.13
C ILE A 267 14.17 -32.09 -39.67
N ASN A 268 14.44 -31.77 -38.42
CA ASN A 268 15.75 -31.98 -37.79
C ASN A 268 15.55 -32.32 -36.29
N PRO A 269 15.83 -33.54 -35.85
CA PRO A 269 15.58 -34.00 -34.47
C PRO A 269 16.54 -33.34 -33.44
N THR A 270 17.61 -32.66 -33.90
CA THR A 270 18.55 -31.99 -33.02
C THR A 270 18.18 -30.53 -32.79
N VAL A 271 17.19 -30.00 -33.51
CA VAL A 271 16.73 -28.62 -33.44
C VAL A 271 15.35 -28.56 -32.81
N GLU A 272 15.21 -27.83 -31.74
CA GLU A 272 13.94 -27.43 -31.15
C GLU A 272 13.63 -25.99 -31.50
N LEU A 273 12.36 -25.68 -31.82
CA LEU A 273 11.90 -24.33 -32.14
C LEU A 273 10.84 -23.89 -31.16
N LEU A 274 11.02 -22.72 -30.57
CA LEU A 274 9.99 -21.96 -29.86
C LEU A 274 9.64 -20.73 -30.70
N ASN A 275 8.36 -20.48 -30.91
CA ASN A 275 7.88 -19.38 -31.73
C ASN A 275 6.85 -18.50 -31.01
N LEU A 276 6.45 -17.39 -31.64
CA LEU A 276 5.45 -16.46 -31.11
C LEU A 276 4.09 -17.14 -30.84
N ASP A 277 3.68 -18.10 -31.64
CA ASP A 277 2.40 -18.78 -31.48
C ASP A 277 2.37 -19.57 -30.17
N MET A 278 3.46 -20.29 -29.86
CA MET A 278 3.62 -20.99 -28.57
C MET A 278 3.65 -20.01 -27.39
N ALA A 279 4.36 -18.89 -27.54
CA ALA A 279 4.39 -17.87 -26.49
C ALA A 279 2.99 -17.28 -26.23
N ASN A 280 2.24 -17.00 -27.30
CA ASN A 280 0.87 -16.48 -27.19
C ASN A 280 -0.09 -17.48 -26.52
N GLN A 281 0.03 -18.79 -26.81
CA GLN A 281 -0.74 -19.83 -26.13
C GLN A 281 -0.47 -19.86 -24.63
N ILE A 282 0.82 -19.89 -24.24
CA ILE A 282 1.23 -19.89 -22.82
C ILE A 282 0.77 -18.58 -22.14
N MET A 283 0.87 -17.45 -22.83
CA MET A 283 0.44 -16.16 -22.33
C MET A 283 -1.06 -16.16 -22.03
N GLU A 284 -1.88 -16.68 -22.95
CA GLU A 284 -3.34 -16.74 -22.79
C GLU A 284 -3.75 -17.70 -21.65
N GLU A 285 -3.09 -18.85 -21.52
CA GLU A 285 -3.32 -19.77 -20.41
C GLU A 285 -2.96 -19.10 -19.05
N ASN A 286 -1.81 -18.44 -18.99
CA ASN A 286 -1.39 -17.73 -17.79
C ASN A 286 -2.34 -16.57 -17.46
N ARG A 287 -2.86 -15.87 -18.47
CA ARG A 287 -3.85 -14.80 -18.29
C ARG A 287 -5.15 -15.34 -17.69
N LYS A 288 -5.67 -16.44 -18.22
CA LYS A 288 -6.90 -17.08 -17.69
C LYS A 288 -6.74 -17.57 -16.24
N ARG A 289 -5.56 -18.10 -15.89
CA ARG A 289 -5.25 -18.45 -14.49
C ARG A 289 -5.24 -17.21 -13.61
N LYS A 290 -4.53 -16.16 -14.04
CA LYS A 290 -4.43 -14.89 -13.29
C LYS A 290 -5.78 -14.20 -13.10
N GLU A 291 -6.72 -14.31 -14.02
CA GLU A 291 -8.06 -13.74 -13.85
C GLU A 291 -8.77 -14.31 -12.62
N LYS A 292 -8.67 -15.61 -12.35
CA LYS A 292 -9.23 -16.25 -11.15
C LYS A 292 -8.51 -15.75 -9.88
N ASP A 293 -7.19 -15.67 -9.96
CA ASP A 293 -6.37 -15.21 -8.84
C ASP A 293 -6.60 -13.71 -8.52
N ILE A 294 -6.87 -12.89 -9.54
CA ILE A 294 -7.27 -11.51 -9.37
C ILE A 294 -8.58 -11.40 -8.58
N VAL A 295 -9.59 -12.20 -8.93
CA VAL A 295 -10.87 -12.19 -8.21
C VAL A 295 -10.66 -12.58 -6.75
N LEU A 296 -9.91 -13.65 -6.48
CA LEU A 296 -9.60 -14.07 -5.11
C LEU A 296 -8.80 -13.00 -4.35
N ALA A 297 -7.83 -12.36 -5.00
CA ALA A 297 -7.05 -11.26 -4.41
C ALA A 297 -7.95 -10.07 -4.03
N GLU A 298 -8.91 -9.68 -4.90
CA GLU A 298 -9.87 -8.63 -4.62
C GLU A 298 -10.78 -8.93 -3.41
N GLU A 299 -11.21 -10.19 -3.26
CA GLU A 299 -11.97 -10.62 -2.09
C GLU A 299 -11.16 -10.50 -0.79
N ILE A 300 -9.89 -10.94 -0.82
CA ILE A 300 -8.97 -10.82 0.31
C ILE A 300 -8.73 -9.34 0.67
N ILE A 301 -8.54 -8.48 -0.34
CA ILE A 301 -8.36 -7.03 -0.17
C ILE A 301 -9.59 -6.40 0.50
N LYS A 302 -10.80 -6.69 0.01
CA LYS A 302 -12.06 -6.18 0.60
C LYS A 302 -12.21 -6.57 2.07
N LYS A 303 -11.87 -7.81 2.41
CA LYS A 303 -11.91 -8.30 3.80
C LYS A 303 -10.91 -7.58 4.69
N GLU A 304 -9.68 -7.34 4.21
CA GLU A 304 -8.65 -6.63 4.97
C GLU A 304 -8.98 -5.14 5.12
N LEU A 305 -9.59 -4.52 4.12
CA LEU A 305 -10.06 -3.14 4.20
C LEU A 305 -11.03 -2.96 5.40
N GLY A 306 -11.99 -3.88 5.59
CA GLY A 306 -12.88 -3.86 6.74
C GLY A 306 -12.14 -3.92 8.09
N LYS A 307 -11.08 -4.73 8.19
CA LYS A 307 -10.25 -4.79 9.41
C LYS A 307 -9.41 -3.52 9.63
N ILE A 308 -8.97 -2.88 8.55
CA ILE A 308 -8.25 -1.60 8.64
C ILE A 308 -9.16 -0.53 9.23
N TYR A 309 -10.42 -0.45 8.76
CA TYR A 309 -11.40 0.49 9.32
C TYR A 309 -11.71 0.24 10.78
N ALA A 310 -11.92 -1.02 11.16
CA ALA A 310 -12.13 -1.36 12.57
C ALA A 310 -10.96 -0.87 13.44
N LYS A 311 -9.72 -1.05 12.96
CA LYS A 311 -8.54 -0.59 13.69
C LYS A 311 -8.36 0.93 13.72
N ILE A 312 -8.75 1.63 12.67
CA ILE A 312 -8.78 3.10 12.66
C ILE A 312 -9.79 3.60 13.69
N ALA A 313 -11.01 3.03 13.70
CA ALA A 313 -12.06 3.39 14.66
C ALA A 313 -11.63 3.09 16.11
N GLU A 314 -10.98 1.95 16.36
CA GLU A 314 -10.40 1.64 17.69
C GLU A 314 -9.38 2.71 18.12
N GLY A 315 -8.48 3.11 17.22
CA GLY A 315 -7.48 4.14 17.53
C GLY A 315 -8.08 5.52 17.80
N GLU A 316 -9.18 5.87 17.15
CA GLU A 316 -9.93 7.10 17.42
C GLU A 316 -10.58 7.07 18.80
N ILE A 317 -11.20 5.94 19.16
CA ILE A 317 -11.80 5.75 20.50
C ILE A 317 -10.71 5.85 21.57
N GLU A 318 -9.55 5.22 21.40
CA GLU A 318 -8.43 5.32 22.34
C GLU A 318 -7.97 6.76 22.56
N TRP A 319 -7.94 7.56 21.47
CA TRP A 319 -7.59 8.98 21.58
C TRP A 319 -8.62 9.77 22.40
N TYR A 320 -9.95 9.57 22.14
CA TYR A 320 -11.02 10.19 22.91
C TYR A 320 -10.96 9.80 24.38
N ILE A 321 -10.76 8.51 24.67
CA ILE A 321 -10.59 8.02 26.04
C ILE A 321 -9.42 8.72 26.72
N SER A 322 -8.26 8.80 26.06
CA SER A 322 -7.08 9.49 26.61
C SER A 322 -7.34 10.96 26.91
N ASP A 323 -8.07 11.67 26.02
CA ASP A 323 -8.47 13.08 26.23
C ASP A 323 -9.41 13.24 27.41
N ILE A 324 -10.38 12.35 27.58
CA ILE A 324 -11.29 12.30 28.73
C ILE A 324 -10.50 12.15 30.03
N TYR A 325 -9.58 11.17 30.10
CA TYR A 325 -8.74 10.99 31.29
C TYR A 325 -7.82 12.18 31.55
N GLY A 326 -7.32 12.83 30.51
CA GLY A 326 -6.53 14.06 30.61
C GLY A 326 -7.33 15.19 31.30
N LYS A 327 -8.53 15.46 30.79
CA LYS A 327 -9.45 16.45 31.37
C LYS A 327 -9.87 16.12 32.80
N ALA A 328 -10.13 14.84 33.09
CA ALA A 328 -10.46 14.41 34.44
C ALA A 328 -9.30 14.69 35.43
N ARG A 329 -8.05 14.46 35.02
CA ARG A 329 -6.87 14.80 35.84
C ARG A 329 -6.69 16.30 36.04
N GLU A 330 -6.95 17.13 35.05
CA GLU A 330 -6.91 18.57 35.16
C GLU A 330 -7.93 19.06 36.21
N ILE A 331 -9.19 18.59 36.12
CA ILE A 331 -10.24 18.90 37.10
C ILE A 331 -9.83 18.45 38.50
N LEU A 332 -9.31 17.22 38.65
CA LEU A 332 -8.85 16.71 39.93
C LEU A 332 -7.74 17.59 40.54
N ASN A 333 -6.75 18.00 39.74
CA ASN A 333 -5.67 18.86 40.20
C ASN A 333 -6.17 20.24 40.64
N GLU A 334 -7.17 20.78 39.98
CA GLU A 334 -7.81 22.04 40.40
C GLU A 334 -8.56 21.87 41.72
N GLU A 335 -9.29 20.78 41.90
CA GLU A 335 -10.00 20.52 43.16
C GLU A 335 -9.03 20.26 44.32
N ILE A 336 -7.93 19.55 44.11
CA ILE A 336 -6.88 19.36 45.12
C ILE A 336 -6.28 20.72 45.53
N LYS A 337 -6.01 21.62 44.61
CA LYS A 337 -5.51 22.96 44.96
C LYS A 337 -6.49 23.74 45.85
N LYS A 338 -7.79 23.66 45.53
CA LYS A 338 -8.86 24.31 46.35
C LYS A 338 -8.95 23.68 47.73
N TYR A 339 -8.87 22.36 47.82
CA TYR A 339 -8.88 21.59 49.05
C TYR A 339 -7.69 22.03 49.95
N THR A 340 -6.49 22.04 49.39
CA THR A 340 -5.27 22.45 50.11
C THR A 340 -5.38 23.85 50.68
N ALA A 341 -5.83 24.81 49.85
CA ALA A 341 -6.00 26.20 50.26
C ALA A 341 -7.06 26.37 51.36
N ALA A 342 -8.16 25.60 51.30
CA ALA A 342 -9.22 25.64 52.31
C ALA A 342 -8.72 25.06 53.65
N VAL A 343 -8.00 23.96 53.65
CA VAL A 343 -7.42 23.39 54.88
C VAL A 343 -6.39 24.29 55.51
N GLU A 344 -5.51 24.91 54.68
CA GLU A 344 -4.52 25.90 55.14
C GLU A 344 -5.19 27.16 55.76
N SER A 345 -6.40 27.48 55.29
CA SER A 345 -7.18 28.61 55.85
C SER A 345 -8.00 28.24 57.11
N GLY A 346 -7.88 27.00 57.59
CA GLY A 346 -8.49 26.56 58.86
C GLY A 346 -9.83 25.86 58.75
N HIS A 347 -10.26 25.44 57.57
CA HIS A 347 -11.47 24.62 57.39
C HIS A 347 -11.22 23.16 57.83
N ASP A 348 -12.27 22.51 58.32
CA ASP A 348 -12.20 21.09 58.69
C ASP A 348 -11.78 20.21 57.51
N PRO A 349 -10.70 19.41 57.63
CA PRO A 349 -10.20 18.62 56.53
C PRO A 349 -11.19 17.58 56.03
N SER A 350 -12.01 16.95 56.90
CA SER A 350 -12.92 15.90 56.52
C SER A 350 -14.13 16.44 55.72
N GLU A 351 -14.71 17.57 56.18
CA GLU A 351 -15.78 18.25 55.47
C GLU A 351 -15.29 18.80 54.13
N THR A 352 -14.10 19.39 54.11
CA THR A 352 -13.50 19.92 52.88
C THR A 352 -13.19 18.81 51.88
N LEU A 353 -12.72 17.64 52.32
CA LEU A 353 -12.47 16.48 51.46
C LEU A 353 -13.76 15.95 50.84
N LEU A 354 -14.84 15.86 51.58
CA LEU A 354 -16.15 15.44 51.07
C LEU A 354 -16.69 16.45 50.05
N ALA A 355 -16.58 17.73 50.32
CA ALA A 355 -16.94 18.79 49.39
C ALA A 355 -16.12 18.73 48.10
N MET A 356 -14.82 18.48 48.17
CA MET A 356 -13.93 18.28 47.01
C MET A 356 -14.39 17.08 46.19
N GLY A 357 -14.67 15.93 46.83
CA GLY A 357 -15.13 14.72 46.18
C GLY A 357 -16.46 14.94 45.40
N ASN A 358 -17.42 15.59 46.06
CA ASN A 358 -18.70 15.91 45.43
C ASN A 358 -18.53 16.90 44.25
N SER A 359 -17.66 17.91 44.41
CA SER A 359 -17.35 18.86 43.33
C SER A 359 -16.72 18.16 42.15
N PHE A 360 -15.75 17.27 42.37
CA PHE A 360 -15.10 16.48 41.33
C PHE A 360 -16.09 15.60 40.56
N ILE A 361 -16.92 14.82 41.28
CA ILE A 361 -17.94 13.95 40.67
C ILE A 361 -18.91 14.77 39.80
N ASN A 362 -19.39 15.89 40.33
CA ASN A 362 -20.31 16.76 39.59
C ASN A 362 -19.66 17.31 38.32
N LYS A 363 -18.42 17.75 38.38
CA LYS A 363 -17.69 18.29 37.20
C LYS A 363 -17.42 17.24 36.14
N ILE A 364 -17.16 16.00 36.52
CA ILE A 364 -16.95 14.88 35.59
C ILE A 364 -18.26 14.43 34.95
N LEU A 365 -19.35 14.32 35.73
CA LEU A 365 -20.60 13.76 35.26
C LEU A 365 -21.56 14.79 34.63
N ALA A 366 -21.42 16.07 34.94
CA ALA A 366 -22.33 17.11 34.43
C ALA A 366 -22.37 17.19 32.88
N PRO A 367 -21.24 17.16 32.14
CA PRO A 367 -21.27 17.18 30.68
C PRO A 367 -22.00 15.98 30.09
N GLN A 368 -21.79 14.79 30.68
CA GLN A 368 -22.48 13.56 30.27
C GLN A 368 -23.97 13.64 30.52
N THR A 369 -24.37 14.06 31.73
CA THR A 369 -25.76 14.24 32.11
C THR A 369 -26.48 15.19 31.18
N LEU A 370 -25.86 16.34 30.84
CA LEU A 370 -26.45 17.30 29.91
C LEU A 370 -26.62 16.70 28.50
N THR A 371 -25.67 15.90 28.07
CA THR A 371 -25.73 15.24 26.76
C THR A 371 -26.82 14.20 26.71
N LEU A 372 -26.97 13.35 27.76
CA LEU A 372 -28.03 12.36 27.86
C LEU A 372 -29.41 13.02 27.90
N LYS A 373 -29.59 14.08 28.69
CA LYS A 373 -30.85 14.87 28.71
C LYS A 373 -31.19 15.44 27.34
N ARG A 374 -30.21 15.89 26.56
CA ARG A 374 -30.40 16.38 25.19
C ARG A 374 -30.84 15.24 24.27
N MET A 375 -30.17 14.06 24.31
CA MET A 375 -30.54 12.89 23.52
C MET A 375 -31.98 12.43 23.79
N ILE A 376 -32.42 12.43 25.04
CA ILE A 376 -33.82 12.12 25.40
C ILE A 376 -34.79 13.12 24.75
N ARG A 377 -34.48 14.43 24.78
CA ARG A 377 -35.31 15.45 24.12
C ARG A 377 -35.37 15.30 22.60
N GLU A 378 -34.33 14.72 22.00
CA GLU A 378 -34.25 14.38 20.58
C GLU A 378 -34.94 13.05 20.22
N GLY A 379 -35.61 12.39 21.20
CA GLY A 379 -36.32 11.13 20.98
C GLY A 379 -35.46 9.87 20.98
N LYS A 380 -34.19 9.97 21.43
CA LYS A 380 -33.24 8.84 21.46
C LYS A 380 -33.24 8.11 22.81
N THR A 381 -34.41 7.94 23.41
CA THR A 381 -34.54 7.40 24.77
C THR A 381 -34.01 5.98 24.91
N GLU A 382 -34.28 5.12 23.93
CA GLU A 382 -33.82 3.73 23.92
C GLU A 382 -32.28 3.63 23.91
N SER A 383 -31.62 4.42 23.03
CA SER A 383 -30.15 4.48 22.99
C SER A 383 -29.52 5.00 24.29
N VAL A 384 -30.20 5.91 25.00
CA VAL A 384 -29.76 6.40 26.31
C VAL A 384 -29.90 5.31 27.37
N ARG A 385 -31.00 4.54 27.36
CA ARG A 385 -31.21 3.41 28.26
C ARG A 385 -30.14 2.36 28.05
N ASP A 386 -29.91 1.90 26.81
CA ASP A 386 -28.90 0.90 26.46
C ASP A 386 -27.48 1.34 26.91
N TYR A 387 -27.18 2.63 26.78
CA TYR A 387 -25.90 3.18 27.24
C TYR A 387 -25.80 3.12 28.78
N LEU A 388 -26.83 3.57 29.50
CA LEU A 388 -26.80 3.59 30.97
C LEU A 388 -26.74 2.18 31.56
N ASP A 389 -27.50 1.23 30.99
CA ASP A 389 -27.46 -0.17 31.39
C ASP A 389 -26.08 -0.80 31.14
N SER A 390 -25.44 -0.49 30.00
CA SER A 390 -24.14 -1.04 29.67
C SER A 390 -22.98 -0.49 30.52
N VAL A 391 -23.09 0.75 31.03
CA VAL A 391 -22.02 1.44 31.77
C VAL A 391 -22.19 1.35 33.28
N TRP A 392 -23.43 1.37 33.77
CA TRP A 392 -23.72 1.54 35.20
C TRP A 392 -24.47 0.36 35.81
N ASP A 393 -24.79 -0.68 35.01
CA ASP A 393 -25.57 -1.85 35.47
C ASP A 393 -26.87 -1.44 36.22
N ILE A 394 -27.54 -0.39 35.69
CA ILE A 394 -28.77 0.15 36.26
C ILE A 394 -29.94 -0.68 35.73
N ASN A 395 -30.41 -1.65 36.49
CA ASN A 395 -31.58 -2.45 36.14
C ASN A 395 -32.88 -1.65 36.36
N ASP A 396 -33.85 -1.81 35.45
CA ASP A 396 -35.17 -1.16 35.52
C ASP A 396 -35.94 -1.46 36.84
N GLU A 397 -35.59 -2.54 37.55
CA GLU A 397 -36.19 -2.90 38.84
C GLU A 397 -35.90 -1.87 39.97
N ASP A 398 -34.82 -1.12 39.87
CA ASP A 398 -34.48 -0.05 40.82
C ASP A 398 -35.11 1.31 40.49
N ALA A 399 -35.66 1.46 39.30
CA ALA A 399 -36.26 2.74 38.84
C ALA A 399 -37.61 3.01 39.45
N ASP A 400 -38.38 1.97 39.77
CA ASP A 400 -39.75 2.09 40.36
C ASP A 400 -39.75 2.45 41.86
N GLN A 401 -38.57 2.39 42.52
CA GLN A 401 -38.45 2.72 43.96
C GLN A 401 -37.92 4.13 44.25
N LYS A 402 -37.48 4.88 43.24
CA LYS A 402 -37.00 6.25 43.41
C LYS A 402 -38.04 7.25 42.94
N ASP A 403 -38.63 7.96 43.90
CA ASP A 403 -39.50 9.11 43.63
C ASP A 403 -38.68 10.23 42.97
N PHE A 404 -38.65 10.27 41.65
CA PHE A 404 -37.81 11.16 40.83
C PHE A 404 -38.23 12.65 40.91
N PHE A 405 -39.25 13.00 41.69
CA PHE A 405 -39.82 14.36 41.75
C PHE A 405 -39.78 15.01 43.14
N SER A 406 -39.18 14.38 44.15
CA SER A 406 -39.01 15.01 45.44
C SER A 406 -37.62 15.65 45.56
N GLU A 407 -37.65 16.97 45.66
CA GLU A 407 -36.59 17.92 46.03
C GLU A 407 -35.73 18.54 44.92
N ASP A 408 -36.19 19.73 44.51
CA ASP A 408 -35.37 20.77 43.89
C ASP A 408 -34.32 21.25 44.94
N PRO A 409 -33.02 21.16 44.68
CA PRO A 409 -31.96 21.52 45.67
C PRO A 409 -31.88 23.01 46.01
N LYS A 410 -32.85 23.83 45.54
CA LYS A 410 -32.83 25.28 45.76
C LYS A 410 -33.71 25.76 46.91
N GLU A 411 -34.52 24.91 47.61
CA GLU A 411 -35.38 25.36 48.73
C GLU A 411 -34.84 25.11 50.12
N SER A 412 -33.68 24.47 50.33
CA SER A 412 -33.16 24.21 51.70
C SER A 412 -32.31 25.31 52.31
N GLN A 413 -32.33 26.55 51.77
CA GLN A 413 -31.56 27.68 52.37
C GLN A 413 -32.38 28.78 53.05
N ASN A 414 -33.67 28.58 53.33
CA ASN A 414 -34.42 29.60 54.09
C ASN A 414 -35.39 28.93 55.12
N GLN A 415 -34.84 28.44 56.24
CA GLN A 415 -35.61 28.34 57.49
C GLN A 415 -34.86 29.06 58.60
N PRO A 416 -35.50 30.06 59.29
CA PRO A 416 -34.87 30.75 60.38
C PRO A 416 -34.85 29.89 61.65
N ALA A 417 -33.72 29.95 62.35
CA ALA A 417 -33.50 29.27 63.64
C ALA A 417 -34.62 29.61 64.64
N GLN A 418 -35.44 28.62 65.01
CA GLN A 418 -36.34 28.71 66.16
C GLN A 418 -35.55 28.38 67.44
N SER A 419 -35.40 29.39 68.29
CA SER A 419 -34.87 29.32 69.62
C SER A 419 -35.78 28.40 70.51
N HIS A 420 -35.25 27.28 70.97
CA HIS A 420 -35.88 26.53 72.09
C HIS A 420 -35.23 26.90 73.38
N GLN A 421 -36.07 27.58 74.17
CA GLN A 421 -35.86 27.85 75.58
C GLN A 421 -35.86 26.52 76.40
N LEU A 422 -34.83 26.45 77.21
CA LEU A 422 -34.73 25.50 78.31
C LEU A 422 -35.84 25.84 79.38
N SER A 423 -36.61 24.86 79.79
CA SER A 423 -37.33 24.89 81.11
C SER A 423 -37.26 23.52 81.79
N GLN A 424 -36.38 23.46 82.72
CA GLN A 424 -36.48 22.82 84.10
C GLN A 424 -37.43 21.62 84.32
N MET A 425 -36.79 20.70 84.74
CA MET A 425 -36.98 19.61 85.72
C MET A 425 -38.23 19.61 86.67
N PRO A 426 -38.58 18.51 87.38
CA PRO A 426 -37.67 17.92 88.38
C PRO A 426 -37.14 16.52 88.00
#